data_445339ffd3f988a08ae247ed1f0fe516
#
_entry.id   445339ffd3f988a08ae247ed1f0fe516
#
_cell.length_a   1.000
_cell.length_b   1.000
_cell.length_c   1.000
_cell.angle_alpha   90.00
_cell.angle_beta   90.00
_cell.angle_gamma   90.00
#
_symmetry.space_group_name_H-M   'P 1'
#
loop_
_entity.id
_entity.type
_entity.pdbx_description
1 polymer ?
#
loop_
_entity_poly.entity_id
_entity_poly.type
_entity_poly.pdbx_seq_one_letter_code
_entity_poly.pdbx_strand_id
1 'polypeptide(L)'
;MNIAILGATGLFGKALVKSLSMDTDYHLTLIARHAKSEYQDNDRISVIDADATDIDALKKALTGTDLVYCAISGESLPIVATNLVKVMPEIGITRLLFMGAVGIYNEIPAEMDGDDNVDNEPAQIPNRDAIDIVEASNLNYTVLRPGYLREGNPNDYVLTVKGETAKGYISTIPSVVSFAEKLIADENLYSRQSVSITKNMVS
;
A
#
# COMPACT_ATOMS: atom_id res chain seq x y z
N MET A 1 1.32 -10.87 -15.76
CA MET A 1 1.93 -9.82 -14.90
C MET A 1 2.33 -10.43 -13.58
N ASN A 2 3.52 -10.13 -13.11
CA ASN A 2 4.06 -10.62 -11.85
C ASN A 2 3.98 -9.51 -10.80
N ILE A 3 3.25 -9.73 -9.71
CA ILE A 3 3.00 -8.73 -8.66
C ILE A 3 3.71 -9.16 -7.37
N ALA A 4 4.60 -8.32 -6.86
CA ALA A 4 5.16 -8.51 -5.53
C ALA A 4 4.25 -7.87 -4.48
N ILE A 5 3.91 -8.63 -3.43
CA ILE A 5 3.13 -8.16 -2.29
C ILE A 5 4.03 -8.20 -1.05
N LEU A 6 4.55 -7.02 -0.66
CA LEU A 6 5.31 -6.85 0.57
C LEU A 6 4.35 -6.67 1.76
N GLY A 7 4.61 -7.38 2.84
CA GLY A 7 3.67 -7.46 3.96
C GLY A 7 2.49 -8.39 3.67
N ALA A 8 2.73 -9.45 2.86
CA ALA A 8 1.71 -10.41 2.42
C ALA A 8 0.95 -11.08 3.59
N THR A 9 1.55 -11.18 4.76
CA THR A 9 0.94 -11.74 5.98
C THR A 9 0.17 -10.71 6.82
N GLY A 10 0.24 -9.43 6.45
CA GLY A 10 -0.52 -8.35 7.08
C GLY A 10 -1.97 -8.28 6.62
N LEU A 11 -2.76 -7.41 7.26
CA LEU A 11 -4.20 -7.29 7.03
C LEU A 11 -4.55 -6.99 5.55
N PHE A 12 -3.97 -5.95 4.97
CA PHE A 12 -4.20 -5.57 3.57
C PHE A 12 -3.52 -6.52 2.59
N GLY A 13 -2.31 -7.01 2.95
CA GLY A 13 -1.60 -7.99 2.13
C GLY A 13 -2.41 -9.27 1.96
N LYS A 14 -2.88 -9.87 3.06
CA LYS A 14 -3.74 -11.07 3.02
C LYS A 14 -5.02 -10.87 2.21
N ALA A 15 -5.66 -9.71 2.38
CA ALA A 15 -6.89 -9.41 1.65
C ALA A 15 -6.65 -9.30 0.14
N LEU A 16 -5.58 -8.62 -0.28
CA LEU A 16 -5.22 -8.52 -1.69
C LEU A 16 -4.78 -9.87 -2.27
N VAL A 17 -3.94 -10.63 -1.55
CA VAL A 17 -3.55 -12.00 -1.96
C VAL A 17 -4.78 -12.85 -2.22
N LYS A 18 -5.74 -12.85 -1.30
CA LYS A 18 -6.99 -13.62 -1.45
C LYS A 18 -7.74 -13.21 -2.71
N SER A 19 -7.94 -11.91 -2.94
CA SER A 19 -8.69 -11.41 -4.08
C SER A 19 -7.99 -11.76 -5.40
N LEU A 20 -6.72 -11.42 -5.56
CA LEU A 20 -5.99 -11.67 -6.80
C LEU A 20 -5.81 -13.15 -7.12
N SER A 21 -5.70 -14.00 -6.10
CA SER A 21 -5.58 -15.47 -6.31
C SER A 21 -6.84 -16.09 -6.86
N MET A 22 -8.02 -15.52 -6.58
CA MET A 22 -9.32 -16.04 -7.02
C MET A 22 -9.75 -15.49 -8.38
N ASP A 23 -9.50 -14.21 -8.62
CA ASP A 23 -10.18 -13.45 -9.68
C ASP A 23 -9.26 -13.09 -10.85
N THR A 24 -7.96 -13.44 -10.80
CA THR A 24 -7.00 -13.08 -11.86
C THR A 24 -6.04 -14.22 -12.20
N ASP A 25 -5.37 -14.10 -13.37
CA ASP A 25 -4.29 -14.98 -13.81
C ASP A 25 -2.90 -14.40 -13.50
N TYR A 26 -2.80 -13.46 -12.57
CA TYR A 26 -1.51 -12.87 -12.16
C TYR A 26 -0.63 -13.90 -11.44
N HIS A 27 0.67 -13.75 -11.61
CA HIS A 27 1.65 -14.42 -10.77
C HIS A 27 1.97 -13.54 -9.56
N LEU A 28 1.87 -14.10 -8.35
CA LEU A 28 2.06 -13.36 -7.11
C LEU A 28 3.36 -13.77 -6.43
N THR A 29 4.20 -12.81 -6.07
CA THR A 29 5.36 -13.02 -5.19
C THR A 29 5.02 -12.47 -3.81
N LEU A 30 4.80 -13.38 -2.85
CA LEU A 30 4.38 -13.06 -1.49
C LEU A 30 5.61 -12.90 -0.60
N ILE A 31 5.83 -11.69 -0.08
CA ILE A 31 7.05 -11.33 0.66
C ILE A 31 6.68 -10.88 2.07
N ALA A 32 7.20 -11.56 3.07
CA ALA A 32 7.15 -11.18 4.47
C ALA A 32 8.26 -11.91 5.24
N ARG A 33 8.55 -11.49 6.47
CA ARG A 33 9.59 -12.13 7.33
C ARG A 33 9.35 -13.61 7.59
N HIS A 34 8.09 -14.04 7.56
CA HIS A 34 7.65 -15.41 7.81
C HIS A 34 6.52 -15.82 6.85
N ALA A 35 6.64 -15.46 5.57
CA ALA A 35 5.60 -15.73 4.56
C ALA A 35 5.35 -17.24 4.40
N LYS A 36 6.41 -18.05 4.46
CA LYS A 36 6.34 -19.52 4.32
C LYS A 36 5.62 -20.22 5.46
N SER A 37 5.42 -19.55 6.60
CA SER A 37 4.59 -20.11 7.68
C SER A 37 3.08 -20.04 7.39
N GLU A 38 2.67 -19.17 6.45
CA GLU A 38 1.26 -18.91 6.14
C GLU A 38 0.86 -19.31 4.70
N TYR A 39 1.83 -19.35 3.80
CA TYR A 39 1.61 -19.61 2.38
C TYR A 39 2.54 -20.72 1.86
N GLN A 40 2.13 -21.34 0.76
CA GLN A 40 2.92 -22.35 0.05
C GLN A 40 3.06 -21.94 -1.42
N ASP A 41 4.21 -22.28 -2.01
CA ASP A 41 4.43 -22.11 -3.44
C ASP A 41 3.46 -22.96 -4.26
N ASN A 42 3.05 -22.44 -5.40
CA ASN A 42 2.31 -23.16 -6.42
C ASN A 42 2.58 -22.54 -7.81
N ASP A 43 1.88 -22.98 -8.84
CA ASP A 43 2.11 -22.54 -10.24
C ASP A 43 1.97 -21.02 -10.44
N ARG A 44 1.25 -20.31 -9.56
CA ARG A 44 1.00 -18.86 -9.64
C ARG A 44 1.47 -18.08 -8.43
N ILE A 45 1.94 -18.74 -7.40
CA ILE A 45 2.38 -18.11 -6.15
C ILE A 45 3.79 -18.54 -5.81
N SER A 46 4.69 -17.57 -5.68
CA SER A 46 6.02 -17.73 -5.11
C SER A 46 6.07 -17.11 -3.72
N VAL A 47 6.57 -17.83 -2.73
CA VAL A 47 6.60 -17.40 -1.32
C VAL A 47 8.05 -17.18 -0.87
N ILE A 48 8.34 -15.96 -0.42
CA ILE A 48 9.70 -15.55 -0.05
C ILE A 48 9.71 -15.00 1.38
N ASP A 49 10.49 -15.65 2.25
CA ASP A 49 10.83 -15.07 3.54
C ASP A 49 11.93 -14.04 3.34
N ALA A 50 11.59 -12.76 3.53
CA ALA A 50 12.53 -11.65 3.45
C ALA A 50 12.13 -10.50 4.37
N ASP A 51 13.14 -9.82 4.92
CA ASP A 51 12.97 -8.55 5.61
C ASP A 51 13.20 -7.40 4.61
N ALA A 52 12.19 -6.56 4.39
CA ALA A 52 12.28 -5.44 3.47
C ALA A 52 13.23 -4.32 3.94
N THR A 53 13.71 -4.36 5.18
CA THR A 53 14.77 -3.48 5.68
C THR A 53 16.16 -3.93 5.25
N ASP A 54 16.33 -5.20 4.86
CA ASP A 54 17.54 -5.72 4.23
C ASP A 54 17.46 -5.49 2.71
N ILE A 55 18.29 -4.57 2.22
CA ILE A 55 18.26 -4.13 0.82
C ILE A 55 18.61 -5.25 -0.17
N ASP A 56 19.54 -6.14 0.18
CA ASP A 56 19.97 -7.23 -0.69
C ASP A 56 18.91 -8.34 -0.74
N ALA A 57 18.31 -8.67 0.40
CA ALA A 57 17.18 -9.58 0.47
C ALA A 57 15.97 -9.03 -0.32
N LEU A 58 15.66 -7.75 -0.19
CA LEU A 58 14.59 -7.09 -0.92
C LEU A 58 14.84 -7.13 -2.43
N LYS A 59 16.04 -6.76 -2.89
CA LYS A 59 16.42 -6.78 -4.30
C LYS A 59 16.26 -8.16 -4.92
N LYS A 60 16.73 -9.18 -4.22
CA LYS A 60 16.58 -10.57 -4.66
C LYS A 60 15.11 -11.00 -4.73
N ALA A 61 14.31 -10.62 -3.73
CA ALA A 61 12.90 -10.98 -3.66
C ALA A 61 12.04 -10.32 -4.74
N LEU A 62 12.41 -9.08 -5.17
CA LEU A 62 11.68 -8.34 -6.20
C LEU A 62 12.11 -8.67 -7.64
N THR A 63 13.21 -9.40 -7.83
CA THR A 63 13.70 -9.71 -9.19
C THR A 63 12.66 -10.48 -9.99
N GLY A 64 12.30 -9.97 -11.18
CA GLY A 64 11.33 -10.60 -12.09
C GLY A 64 9.88 -10.19 -11.82
N THR A 65 9.62 -9.22 -10.95
CA THR A 65 8.28 -8.65 -10.76
C THR A 65 8.07 -7.40 -11.61
N ASP A 66 6.81 -7.12 -11.98
CA ASP A 66 6.42 -5.98 -12.82
C ASP A 66 5.92 -4.81 -11.97
N LEU A 67 5.29 -5.11 -10.82
CA LEU A 67 4.66 -4.16 -9.91
C LEU A 67 4.89 -4.57 -8.46
N VAL A 68 5.06 -3.58 -7.59
CA VAL A 68 5.17 -3.77 -6.13
C VAL A 68 3.96 -3.16 -5.43
N TYR A 69 3.29 -3.96 -4.60
CA TYR A 69 2.32 -3.50 -3.61
C TYR A 69 2.95 -3.62 -2.22
N CYS A 70 3.18 -2.49 -1.56
CA CYS A 70 3.76 -2.44 -0.23
C CYS A 70 2.67 -2.15 0.82
N ALA A 71 2.36 -3.16 1.63
CA ALA A 71 1.40 -3.11 2.75
C ALA A 71 2.10 -3.29 4.11
N ILE A 72 3.37 -2.90 4.19
CA ILE A 72 4.14 -2.86 5.45
C ILE A 72 3.73 -1.61 6.24
N SER A 73 3.74 -1.70 7.56
CA SER A 73 3.48 -0.58 8.47
C SER A 73 4.45 -0.62 9.67
N GLY A 74 4.49 0.45 10.43
CA GLY A 74 5.29 0.57 11.64
C GLY A 74 6.57 1.39 11.47
N GLU A 75 7.37 1.46 12.53
CA GLU A 75 8.52 2.35 12.64
C GLU A 75 9.60 2.17 11.56
N SER A 76 9.73 0.96 11.01
CA SER A 76 10.71 0.66 9.95
C SER A 76 10.26 1.10 8.54
N LEU A 77 9.06 1.65 8.40
CA LEU A 77 8.50 1.98 7.08
C LEU A 77 9.37 2.96 6.27
N PRO A 78 10.02 4.00 6.86
CA PRO A 78 10.93 4.88 6.11
C PRO A 78 12.15 4.14 5.53
N ILE A 79 12.68 3.13 6.24
CA ILE A 79 13.78 2.30 5.75
C ILE A 79 13.31 1.47 4.55
N VAL A 80 12.13 0.88 4.65
CA VAL A 80 11.51 0.11 3.55
C VAL A 80 11.28 1.00 2.32
N ALA A 81 10.75 2.21 2.52
CA ALA A 81 10.54 3.18 1.44
C ALA A 81 11.87 3.55 0.75
N THR A 82 12.92 3.83 1.53
CA THR A 82 14.27 4.13 1.03
C THR A 82 14.81 2.97 0.19
N ASN A 83 14.69 1.75 0.68
CA ASN A 83 15.15 0.57 -0.03
C ASN A 83 14.37 0.34 -1.34
N LEU A 84 13.05 0.50 -1.33
CA LEU A 84 12.21 0.36 -2.53
C LEU A 84 12.58 1.39 -3.60
N VAL A 85 12.68 2.66 -3.23
CA VAL A 85 13.03 3.76 -4.16
C VAL A 85 14.42 3.55 -4.79
N LYS A 86 15.34 2.92 -4.06
CA LYS A 86 16.68 2.59 -4.59
C LYS A 86 16.66 1.32 -5.45
N VAL A 87 16.08 0.23 -4.96
CA VAL A 87 16.16 -1.09 -5.59
C VAL A 87 15.30 -1.20 -6.86
N MET A 88 14.07 -0.68 -6.82
CA MET A 88 13.13 -0.88 -7.93
C MET A 88 13.66 -0.37 -9.28
N PRO A 89 14.21 0.86 -9.39
CA PRO A 89 14.78 1.32 -10.65
C PRO A 89 16.00 0.51 -11.10
N GLU A 90 16.85 0.02 -10.17
CA GLU A 90 18.03 -0.79 -10.49
C GLU A 90 17.69 -2.11 -11.18
N ILE A 91 16.47 -2.65 -10.91
CA ILE A 91 15.99 -3.92 -11.47
C ILE A 91 14.85 -3.73 -12.50
N GLY A 92 14.61 -2.47 -12.92
CA GLY A 92 13.67 -2.14 -13.99
C GLY A 92 12.20 -2.09 -13.59
N ILE A 93 11.87 -2.06 -12.28
CA ILE A 93 10.52 -1.93 -11.79
C ILE A 93 10.20 -0.45 -11.56
N THR A 94 9.08 0.03 -12.12
CA THR A 94 8.67 1.44 -11.97
C THR A 94 7.39 1.60 -11.17
N ARG A 95 6.45 0.63 -11.23
CA ARG A 95 5.12 0.75 -10.61
C ARG A 95 5.14 0.35 -9.14
N LEU A 96 4.78 1.31 -8.27
CA LEU A 96 4.69 1.12 -6.81
C LEU A 96 3.30 1.52 -6.30
N LEU A 97 2.60 0.60 -5.67
CA LEU A 97 1.44 0.90 -4.84
C LEU A 97 1.89 0.86 -3.37
N PHE A 98 1.79 1.98 -2.68
CA PHE A 98 2.33 2.12 -1.32
C PHE A 98 1.22 2.45 -0.33
N MET A 99 1.06 1.61 0.70
CA MET A 99 0.07 1.84 1.74
C MET A 99 0.55 2.91 2.72
N GLY A 100 -0.30 3.88 2.95
CA GLY A 100 -0.17 4.90 3.97
C GLY A 100 -1.39 4.94 4.86
N ALA A 101 -1.74 6.11 5.37
CA ALA A 101 -2.93 6.35 6.16
C ALA A 101 -3.50 7.75 5.88
N VAL A 102 -4.81 7.93 6.02
CA VAL A 102 -5.42 9.27 6.08
C VAL A 102 -4.94 9.99 7.35
N GLY A 103 -4.84 11.32 7.30
CA GLY A 103 -4.32 12.13 8.41
C GLY A 103 -2.85 12.49 8.32
N ILE A 104 -2.06 11.83 7.46
CA ILE A 104 -0.63 12.13 7.32
C ILE A 104 -0.31 13.53 6.75
N TYR A 105 -1.30 14.22 6.20
CA TYR A 105 -1.19 15.60 5.70
C TYR A 105 -2.06 16.58 6.49
N ASN A 106 -2.53 16.19 7.68
CA ASN A 106 -3.47 16.96 8.50
C ASN A 106 -4.80 17.29 7.78
N GLU A 107 -5.24 16.39 6.91
CA GLU A 107 -6.38 16.60 6.05
C GLU A 107 -7.73 16.17 6.65
N ILE A 108 -7.74 15.54 7.83
CA ILE A 108 -8.98 15.12 8.50
C ILE A 108 -9.58 16.33 9.23
N PRO A 109 -10.82 16.74 8.93
CA PRO A 109 -11.51 17.79 9.68
C PRO A 109 -11.68 17.42 11.15
N ALA A 110 -11.62 18.43 12.03
CA ALA A 110 -11.74 18.22 13.48
C ALA A 110 -13.07 17.55 13.87
N GLU A 111 -14.16 17.83 13.15
CA GLU A 111 -15.48 17.23 13.34
C GLU A 111 -15.57 15.75 12.94
N MET A 112 -14.55 15.23 12.20
CA MET A 112 -14.52 13.84 11.73
C MET A 112 -13.56 12.95 12.50
N ASP A 113 -12.77 13.45 13.41
CA ASP A 113 -11.68 12.80 14.16
C ASP A 113 -10.29 13.34 13.79
N GLY A 114 -10.15 14.65 13.83
CA GLY A 114 -8.88 15.34 13.57
C GLY A 114 -7.74 14.94 14.51
N ASP A 115 -8.02 14.17 15.57
CA ASP A 115 -7.01 13.65 16.48
C ASP A 115 -6.09 12.61 15.79
N ASP A 116 -6.56 11.94 14.73
CA ASP A 116 -5.76 11.04 13.91
C ASP A 116 -4.83 11.77 12.90
N ASN A 117 -4.85 13.09 12.83
CA ASN A 117 -3.90 13.86 12.04
C ASN A 117 -2.48 13.76 12.62
N VAL A 118 -1.47 13.77 11.74
CA VAL A 118 -0.06 13.57 12.13
C VAL A 118 0.46 14.58 13.16
N ASP A 119 -0.07 15.79 13.20
CA ASP A 119 0.30 16.79 14.19
C ASP A 119 -0.20 16.43 15.61
N ASN A 120 -1.26 15.62 15.70
CA ASN A 120 -1.85 15.17 16.96
C ASN A 120 -1.49 13.73 17.31
N GLU A 121 -1.24 12.88 16.28
CA GLU A 121 -0.93 11.45 16.43
C GLU A 121 0.50 11.13 15.96
N PRO A 122 1.52 11.18 16.85
CA PRO A 122 2.91 10.92 16.49
C PRO A 122 3.16 9.54 15.88
N ALA A 123 2.30 8.55 16.11
CA ALA A 123 2.40 7.24 15.47
C ALA A 123 2.23 7.29 13.94
N GLN A 124 1.71 8.40 13.39
CA GLN A 124 1.65 8.67 11.95
C GLN A 124 2.97 9.15 11.33
N ILE A 125 3.94 9.60 12.14
CA ILE A 125 5.21 10.14 11.63
C ILE A 125 5.95 9.14 10.71
N PRO A 126 6.11 7.84 11.06
CA PRO A 126 6.76 6.90 10.15
C PRO A 126 6.02 6.74 8.81
N ASN A 127 4.69 6.81 8.80
CA ASN A 127 3.91 6.81 7.56
C ASN A 127 4.20 8.05 6.72
N ARG A 128 4.22 9.23 7.35
CA ARG A 128 4.49 10.50 6.68
C ARG A 128 5.90 10.52 6.08
N ASP A 129 6.92 10.18 6.87
CA ASP A 129 8.31 10.16 6.43
C ASP A 129 8.54 9.20 5.26
N ALA A 130 7.96 8.00 5.32
CA ALA A 130 8.06 7.02 4.25
C ALA A 130 7.40 7.51 2.94
N ILE A 131 6.26 8.17 3.06
CA ILE A 131 5.54 8.69 1.90
C ILE A 131 6.27 9.87 1.29
N ASP A 132 6.87 10.76 2.07
CA ASP A 132 7.71 11.85 1.55
C ASP A 132 8.90 11.31 0.73
N ILE A 133 9.52 10.18 1.16
CA ILE A 133 10.56 9.49 0.40
C ILE A 133 10.01 8.95 -0.93
N VAL A 134 8.86 8.30 -0.90
CA VAL A 134 8.22 7.76 -2.13
C VAL A 134 7.84 8.87 -3.09
N GLU A 135 7.22 9.94 -2.60
CA GLU A 135 6.80 11.09 -3.41
C GLU A 135 7.97 11.86 -4.05
N ALA A 136 9.12 11.90 -3.38
CA ALA A 136 10.35 12.49 -3.93
C ALA A 136 11.03 11.63 -5.01
N SER A 137 10.60 10.38 -5.19
CA SER A 137 11.19 9.45 -6.16
C SER A 137 10.69 9.69 -7.58
N ASN A 138 11.35 9.02 -8.56
CA ASN A 138 10.92 8.98 -9.96
C ASN A 138 10.02 7.77 -10.28
N LEU A 139 9.59 7.01 -9.28
CA LEU A 139 8.70 5.86 -9.50
C LEU A 139 7.32 6.30 -9.99
N ASN A 140 6.66 5.43 -10.74
CA ASN A 140 5.23 5.53 -11.00
C ASN A 140 4.48 5.02 -9.76
N TYR A 141 4.46 5.83 -8.71
CA TYR A 141 3.81 5.46 -7.46
C TYR A 141 2.33 5.85 -7.44
N THR A 142 1.56 5.13 -6.63
CA THR A 142 0.30 5.61 -6.06
C THR A 142 0.31 5.28 -4.57
N VAL A 143 0.13 6.31 -3.73
CA VAL A 143 -0.04 6.13 -2.30
C VAL A 143 -1.52 5.95 -2.00
N LEU A 144 -1.87 4.84 -1.33
CA LEU A 144 -3.23 4.53 -0.88
C LEU A 144 -3.33 4.88 0.60
N ARG A 145 -4.21 5.81 0.97
CA ARG A 145 -4.39 6.27 2.34
C ARG A 145 -5.75 5.84 2.89
N PRO A 146 -5.88 4.62 3.43
CA PRO A 146 -7.08 4.22 4.15
C PRO A 146 -7.19 4.98 5.47
N GLY A 147 -8.42 5.09 5.96
CA GLY A 147 -8.73 5.58 7.30
C GLY A 147 -8.94 4.44 8.30
N TYR A 148 -9.64 4.75 9.38
CA TYR A 148 -9.99 3.80 10.41
C TYR A 148 -10.86 2.68 9.85
N LEU A 149 -10.50 1.42 10.13
CA LEU A 149 -11.13 0.27 9.48
C LEU A 149 -12.46 -0.12 10.14
N ARG A 150 -13.47 -0.32 9.30
CA ARG A 150 -14.80 -0.84 9.68
C ARG A 150 -15.24 -1.91 8.68
N GLU A 151 -16.30 -2.62 9.00
CA GLU A 151 -16.97 -3.49 8.05
C GLU A 151 -17.70 -2.67 6.98
N GLY A 152 -17.85 -3.24 5.78
CA GLY A 152 -18.58 -2.58 4.69
C GLY A 152 -18.32 -3.20 3.32
N ASN A 153 -18.85 -2.54 2.30
CA ASN A 153 -18.85 -3.02 0.93
C ASN A 153 -17.64 -2.51 0.12
N PRO A 154 -17.21 -3.23 -0.92
CA PRO A 154 -16.07 -2.86 -1.77
C PRO A 154 -16.27 -1.57 -2.56
N ASN A 155 -17.52 -1.14 -2.80
CA ASN A 155 -17.83 0.04 -3.63
C ASN A 155 -18.27 1.26 -2.81
N ASP A 156 -18.29 1.17 -1.49
CA ASP A 156 -18.72 2.26 -0.61
C ASP A 156 -17.50 3.10 -0.19
N TYR A 157 -16.98 3.88 -1.12
CA TYR A 157 -15.89 4.81 -0.85
C TYR A 157 -15.90 6.03 -1.78
N VAL A 158 -15.29 7.11 -1.30
CA VAL A 158 -14.90 8.28 -2.06
C VAL A 158 -13.39 8.43 -2.02
N LEU A 159 -12.85 9.05 -3.06
CA LEU A 159 -11.43 9.33 -3.18
C LEU A 159 -11.17 10.83 -2.96
N THR A 160 -10.09 11.13 -2.24
CA THR A 160 -9.64 12.50 -2.01
C THR A 160 -8.13 12.55 -2.25
N VAL A 161 -7.66 13.42 -3.14
CA VAL A 161 -6.23 13.53 -3.43
C VAL A 161 -5.52 14.41 -2.41
N LYS A 162 -4.18 14.31 -2.35
CA LYS A 162 -3.35 15.19 -1.51
C LYS A 162 -3.65 16.66 -1.79
N GLY A 163 -3.83 17.43 -0.73
CA GLY A 163 -4.15 18.87 -0.77
C GLY A 163 -5.65 19.17 -0.69
N GLU A 164 -6.51 18.16 -0.77
CA GLU A 164 -7.94 18.31 -0.52
C GLU A 164 -8.27 17.87 0.92
N THR A 165 -9.29 18.49 1.49
CA THR A 165 -9.86 18.07 2.78
C THR A 165 -10.48 16.69 2.65
N ALA A 166 -10.18 15.78 3.58
CA ALA A 166 -10.74 14.43 3.56
C ALA A 166 -12.27 14.45 3.68
N LYS A 167 -12.93 13.66 2.83
CA LYS A 167 -14.41 13.52 2.83
C LYS A 167 -14.90 12.47 3.84
N GLY A 168 -14.01 11.84 4.53
CA GLY A 168 -14.26 10.86 5.56
C GLY A 168 -12.95 10.33 6.14
N TYR A 169 -13.05 9.54 7.23
CA TYR A 169 -11.88 8.91 7.84
C TYR A 169 -12.06 7.41 8.10
N ILE A 170 -13.22 6.86 7.74
CA ILE A 170 -13.51 5.42 7.85
C ILE A 170 -13.27 4.73 6.51
N SER A 171 -12.62 3.57 6.54
CA SER A 171 -12.42 2.71 5.36
C SER A 171 -12.88 1.29 5.62
N THR A 172 -13.06 0.52 4.55
CA THR A 172 -13.28 -0.94 4.65
C THR A 172 -12.17 -1.67 3.92
N ILE A 173 -11.79 -2.86 4.40
CA ILE A 173 -10.77 -3.67 3.70
C ILE A 173 -11.22 -3.97 2.27
N PRO A 174 -12.48 -4.38 2.01
CA PRO A 174 -12.94 -4.61 0.65
C PRO A 174 -12.83 -3.39 -0.28
N SER A 175 -13.09 -2.16 0.22
CA SER A 175 -12.97 -0.95 -0.61
C SER A 175 -11.52 -0.65 -0.97
N VAL A 176 -10.58 -0.82 -0.04
CA VAL A 176 -9.15 -0.63 -0.29
C VAL A 176 -8.63 -1.66 -1.30
N VAL A 177 -9.01 -2.92 -1.16
CA VAL A 177 -8.64 -3.99 -2.11
C VAL A 177 -9.23 -3.72 -3.49
N SER A 178 -10.52 -3.40 -3.59
CA SER A 178 -11.18 -3.07 -4.87
C SER A 178 -10.51 -1.89 -5.58
N PHE A 179 -10.05 -0.88 -4.83
CA PHE A 179 -9.31 0.23 -5.43
C PHE A 179 -7.89 -0.18 -5.83
N ALA A 180 -7.20 -0.97 -5.01
CA ALA A 180 -5.87 -1.49 -5.37
C ALA A 180 -5.91 -2.33 -6.66
N GLU A 181 -6.94 -3.14 -6.87
CA GLU A 181 -7.14 -3.90 -8.11
C GLU A 181 -7.29 -3.01 -9.34
N LYS A 182 -8.02 -1.89 -9.23
CA LYS A 182 -8.14 -0.91 -10.32
C LYS A 182 -6.79 -0.27 -10.66
N LEU A 183 -5.96 0.03 -9.63
CA LEU A 183 -4.62 0.58 -9.81
C LEU A 183 -3.62 -0.43 -10.39
N ILE A 184 -3.83 -1.72 -10.13
CA ILE A 184 -3.05 -2.82 -10.71
C ILE A 184 -3.41 -2.99 -12.19
N ALA A 185 -4.70 -2.89 -12.52
CA ALA A 185 -5.20 -3.04 -13.89
C ALA A 185 -4.85 -1.85 -14.80
N ASP A 186 -4.68 -0.66 -14.25
CA ASP A 186 -4.32 0.56 -14.99
C ASP A 186 -3.19 1.31 -14.29
N GLU A 187 -1.97 1.21 -14.82
CA GLU A 187 -0.79 1.86 -14.26
C GLU A 187 -0.80 3.40 -14.34
N ASN A 188 -1.65 3.98 -15.20
CA ASN A 188 -1.81 5.42 -15.34
C ASN A 188 -2.82 6.00 -14.36
N LEU A 189 -3.68 5.16 -13.79
CA LEU A 189 -4.68 5.59 -12.83
C LEU A 189 -3.99 6.10 -11.55
N TYR A 190 -4.22 7.35 -11.19
CA TYR A 190 -3.57 8.04 -10.06
C TYR A 190 -2.04 7.91 -10.03
N SER A 191 -1.41 7.89 -11.23
CA SER A 191 0.05 7.89 -11.36
C SER A 191 0.65 9.11 -10.66
N ARG A 192 1.62 8.87 -9.77
CA ARG A 192 2.32 9.87 -8.95
C ARG A 192 1.40 10.70 -8.06
N GLN A 193 0.35 10.09 -7.54
CA GLN A 193 -0.60 10.72 -6.64
C GLN A 193 -0.72 9.98 -5.30
N SER A 194 -1.16 10.71 -4.29
CA SER A 194 -1.49 10.20 -2.96
C SER A 194 -2.99 10.39 -2.73
N VAL A 195 -3.72 9.28 -2.52
CA VAL A 195 -5.18 9.24 -2.55
C VAL A 195 -5.74 8.60 -1.28
N SER A 196 -6.62 9.30 -0.57
CA SER A 196 -7.39 8.67 0.51
C SER A 196 -8.55 7.85 -0.05
N ILE A 197 -8.86 6.77 0.63
CA ILE A 197 -9.95 5.85 0.29
C ILE A 197 -10.82 5.72 1.52
N THR A 198 -11.88 6.52 1.61
CA THR A 198 -12.73 6.59 2.81
C THR A 198 -14.19 6.58 2.44
N LYS A 199 -15.07 6.19 3.37
CA LYS A 199 -16.51 6.41 3.20
C LYS A 199 -16.80 7.90 3.13
N ASN A 200 -17.79 8.28 2.31
CA ASN A 200 -18.28 9.66 2.32
C ASN A 200 -19.01 9.93 3.64
N MET A 201 -18.48 10.87 4.41
CA MET A 201 -19.06 11.35 5.67
C MET A 201 -19.51 12.82 5.59
N VAL A 202 -19.33 13.45 4.43
CA VAL A 202 -19.79 14.81 4.15
C VAL A 202 -21.20 14.71 3.56
N SER A 203 -22.16 15.39 4.18
CA SER A 203 -23.56 15.49 3.74
C SER A 203 -23.74 16.48 2.58
#